data_a83fd867e074c37b858376f8511fa405
#
_entry.id   a83fd867e074c37b858376f8511fa405
#
_cell.length_a   1.000
_cell.length_b   1.000
_cell.length_c   1.000
_cell.angle_alpha   90.00
_cell.angle_beta   90.00
_cell.angle_gamma   90.00
#
_symmetry.space_group_name_H-M   'P 1'
#
loop_
_entity.id
_entity.type
_entity.pdbx_description
1 polymer ?
#
loop_
_entity_poly.entity_id
_entity_poly.type
_entity_poly.pdbx_seq_one_letter_code
_entity_poly.pdbx_strand_id
1 'polypeptide(L)'
;DSDINFRLSNTGNNQSIEKRSTPETDTYAYPSNKSQIDASGGDTEILGTLKDSNKEIDNMEFAKNFQTPESLYEYGKTALLNLNYEDAENAFKGFIEKYPKDNLVPEAYFWAGESLFVRQKYDESILMYAQVIKKYKKNKKASHSLLKIGIALENLNKTDKACDALKKINKLYPNT
;
A
#
# COMPACT_ATOMS: atom_id res chain seq x y z
N ASP A 1 -3.00 37.41 -6.61
CA ASP A 1 -4.33 37.22 -7.23
C ASP A 1 -4.20 36.25 -8.37
N SER A 2 -4.54 35.02 -8.19
CA SER A 2 -5.00 34.10 -9.25
C SER A 2 -5.47 32.81 -8.60
N ASP A 3 -6.78 32.73 -8.48
CA ASP A 3 -7.54 31.55 -8.09
C ASP A 3 -7.37 30.43 -9.10
N ILE A 4 -6.92 29.27 -8.68
CA ILE A 4 -7.00 28.04 -9.49
C ILE A 4 -8.21 27.24 -9.03
N ASN A 5 -9.34 27.48 -9.72
CA ASN A 5 -10.55 26.68 -9.63
C ASN A 5 -10.34 25.34 -10.32
N PHE A 6 -10.32 24.27 -9.57
CA PHE A 6 -10.30 22.90 -10.10
C PHE A 6 -11.76 22.44 -10.31
N ARG A 7 -12.26 22.61 -11.53
CA ARG A 7 -13.58 22.12 -11.96
C ARG A 7 -13.41 20.76 -12.64
N LEU A 8 -13.95 19.72 -12.03
CA LEU A 8 -14.14 18.42 -12.69
C LEU A 8 -15.31 18.54 -13.68
N SER A 9 -15.05 18.62 -14.97
CA SER A 9 -16.05 18.45 -16.02
C SER A 9 -15.82 17.12 -16.71
N ASN A 10 -16.81 16.26 -16.56
CA ASN A 10 -16.91 14.98 -17.25
C ASN A 10 -17.56 15.22 -18.62
N THR A 11 -16.81 15.05 -19.71
CA THR A 11 -17.42 14.84 -21.04
C THR A 11 -16.51 13.92 -21.85
N GLY A 12 -17.08 12.79 -22.24
CA GLY A 12 -16.43 11.85 -23.14
C GLY A 12 -16.23 12.43 -24.54
N ASN A 13 -15.14 12.05 -25.16
CA ASN A 13 -15.16 11.76 -26.59
C ASN A 13 -13.98 10.87 -27.01
N ASN A 14 -14.30 9.92 -27.85
CA ASN A 14 -13.48 8.90 -28.46
C ASN A 14 -12.56 9.53 -29.52
N GLN A 15 -11.24 9.40 -29.41
CA GLN A 15 -10.37 9.45 -30.61
C GLN A 15 -9.05 8.72 -30.37
N SER A 16 -8.73 7.87 -31.33
CA SER A 16 -7.52 7.08 -31.51
C SER A 16 -6.26 7.92 -31.36
N ILE A 17 -5.33 7.51 -30.50
CA ILE A 17 -3.99 8.09 -30.42
C ILE A 17 -2.94 6.98 -30.48
N GLU A 18 -2.00 7.20 -31.39
CA GLU A 18 -0.85 6.38 -31.75
C GLU A 18 0.05 6.01 -30.55
N LYS A 19 0.67 4.85 -30.69
CA LYS A 19 1.68 4.30 -29.78
C LYS A 19 2.87 5.25 -29.63
N ARG A 20 3.02 5.86 -28.46
CA ARG A 20 4.30 6.38 -27.99
C ARG A 20 4.74 5.51 -26.81
N SER A 21 5.90 4.91 -26.96
CA SER A 21 6.59 4.17 -25.91
C SER A 21 6.90 5.11 -24.73
N THR A 22 6.24 4.89 -23.62
CA THR A 22 6.54 5.54 -22.35
C THR A 22 7.33 4.57 -21.46
N PRO A 23 8.27 5.05 -20.64
CA PRO A 23 9.01 4.20 -19.71
C PRO A 23 8.04 3.61 -18.67
N GLU A 24 8.31 2.37 -18.29
CA GLU A 24 7.55 1.61 -17.31
C GLU A 24 7.41 2.39 -15.98
N THR A 25 6.25 3.00 -15.79
CA THR A 25 5.82 3.43 -14.47
C THR A 25 5.07 2.27 -13.85
N ASP A 26 5.57 1.75 -12.73
CA ASP A 26 4.89 0.76 -11.89
C ASP A 26 3.56 1.35 -11.35
N THR A 27 2.57 1.45 -12.22
CA THR A 27 1.23 1.90 -11.86
C THR A 27 0.39 0.66 -11.60
N TYR A 28 0.40 0.17 -10.35
CA TYR A 28 -0.60 -0.78 -9.91
C TYR A 28 -1.94 -0.06 -9.76
N ALA A 29 -2.83 -0.24 -10.75
CA ALA A 29 -4.20 0.21 -10.66
C ALA A 29 -4.96 -0.74 -9.69
N TYR A 30 -5.36 -0.21 -8.52
CA TYR A 30 -6.22 -0.94 -7.60
C TYR A 30 -7.64 -1.02 -8.17
N PRO A 31 -8.24 -2.21 -8.32
CA PRO A 31 -9.64 -2.32 -8.66
C PRO A 31 -10.49 -1.80 -7.50
N SER A 32 -11.29 -0.76 -7.76
CA SER A 32 -12.31 -0.29 -6.83
C SER A 32 -13.46 -1.30 -6.79
N ASN A 33 -13.39 -2.25 -5.87
CA ASN A 33 -14.45 -3.23 -5.68
C ASN A 33 -15.52 -2.65 -4.75
N LYS A 34 -16.57 -2.07 -5.34
CA LYS A 34 -17.86 -1.86 -4.66
C LYS A 34 -18.59 -3.21 -4.65
N SER A 35 -18.38 -4.01 -3.63
CA SER A 35 -19.26 -5.15 -3.38
C SER A 35 -20.60 -4.64 -2.85
N GLN A 36 -21.64 -4.69 -3.71
CA GLN A 36 -23.03 -4.67 -3.28
C GLN A 36 -23.29 -5.96 -2.51
N ILE A 37 -23.68 -5.81 -1.26
CA ILE A 37 -24.18 -6.91 -0.44
C ILE A 37 -25.69 -6.95 -0.68
N ASP A 38 -26.16 -7.88 -1.53
CA ASP A 38 -27.58 -8.21 -1.62
C ASP A 38 -27.96 -9.11 -0.45
N ALA A 39 -28.79 -8.57 0.43
CA ALA A 39 -29.42 -9.33 1.50
C ALA A 39 -30.60 -10.13 0.93
N SER A 40 -30.40 -11.42 0.73
CA SER A 40 -31.48 -12.37 0.50
C SER A 40 -31.18 -13.66 1.27
N GLY A 41 -32.10 -13.97 2.20
CA GLY A 41 -31.93 -15.05 3.17
C GLY A 41 -32.01 -16.45 2.58
N GLY A 42 -31.37 -17.37 3.25
CA GLY A 42 -31.43 -18.82 3.01
C GLY A 42 -30.64 -19.54 4.07
N ASP A 43 -31.36 -20.08 5.05
CA ASP A 43 -30.86 -20.95 6.10
C ASP A 43 -30.17 -22.17 5.49
N THR A 44 -28.88 -22.33 5.71
CA THR A 44 -28.21 -23.63 5.74
C THR A 44 -27.14 -23.62 6.81
N GLU A 45 -27.45 -24.30 7.88
CA GLU A 45 -26.58 -24.68 8.97
C GLU A 45 -25.43 -25.51 8.43
N ILE A 46 -24.23 -24.90 8.29
CA ILE A 46 -22.99 -25.65 8.21
C ILE A 46 -22.20 -25.27 9.44
N LEU A 47 -22.33 -26.10 10.48
CA LEU A 47 -21.43 -26.14 11.61
C LEU A 47 -20.02 -26.50 11.11
N GLY A 48 -19.25 -25.54 10.68
CA GLY A 48 -17.82 -25.60 10.54
C GLY A 48 -17.26 -24.65 11.57
N THR A 49 -16.62 -25.20 12.57
CA THR A 49 -15.88 -24.45 13.61
C THR A 49 -15.07 -23.34 12.98
N LEU A 50 -15.58 -22.11 13.05
CA LEU A 50 -14.77 -20.93 12.92
C LEU A 50 -13.80 -20.95 14.13
N LYS A 51 -12.64 -21.54 13.93
CA LYS A 51 -11.51 -21.29 14.79
C LYS A 51 -11.28 -19.80 14.75
N ASP A 52 -11.39 -19.15 15.91
CA ASP A 52 -10.86 -17.83 16.18
C ASP A 52 -9.38 -17.80 15.76
N SER A 53 -9.14 -17.46 14.49
CA SER A 53 -7.78 -17.24 13.99
C SER A 53 -7.41 -15.77 14.13
N ASN A 54 -7.68 -15.19 15.30
CA ASN A 54 -7.09 -13.94 15.74
C ASN A 54 -5.71 -14.18 16.37
N LYS A 55 -4.99 -15.20 15.86
CA LYS A 55 -3.58 -15.38 16.18
C LYS A 55 -2.82 -14.42 15.28
N GLU A 56 -2.37 -13.32 15.84
CA GLU A 56 -1.36 -12.47 15.21
C GLU A 56 -0.22 -13.39 14.73
N ILE A 57 -0.06 -13.48 13.40
CA ILE A 57 1.01 -14.31 12.84
C ILE A 57 2.31 -13.63 13.24
N ASP A 58 3.17 -14.36 13.97
CA ASP A 58 4.52 -13.90 14.23
C ASP A 58 5.27 -13.81 12.90
N ASN A 59 5.51 -12.60 12.44
CA ASN A 59 6.18 -12.33 11.17
C ASN A 59 7.55 -12.98 11.08
N MET A 60 8.24 -13.10 12.21
CA MET A 60 9.54 -13.78 12.29
C MET A 60 9.38 -15.28 12.11
N GLU A 61 8.34 -15.89 12.72
CA GLU A 61 8.03 -17.31 12.53
C GLU A 61 7.66 -17.59 11.06
N PHE A 62 6.84 -16.73 10.46
CA PHE A 62 6.54 -16.82 9.05
C PHE A 62 7.80 -16.75 8.18
N ALA A 63 8.71 -15.80 8.48
CA ALA A 63 9.94 -15.60 7.72
C ALA A 63 10.94 -16.76 7.84
N LYS A 64 10.84 -17.62 8.87
CA LYS A 64 11.70 -18.81 9.00
C LYS A 64 11.56 -19.80 7.85
N ASN A 65 10.40 -19.84 7.20
CA ASN A 65 10.14 -20.72 6.06
C ASN A 65 10.97 -20.36 4.80
N PHE A 66 11.59 -19.19 4.79
CA PHE A 66 12.37 -18.67 3.65
C PHE A 66 13.85 -18.63 4.02
N GLN A 67 14.71 -19.17 3.16
CA GLN A 67 16.15 -19.28 3.46
C GLN A 67 16.95 -18.05 3.03
N THR A 68 16.47 -17.30 2.03
CA THR A 68 17.16 -16.12 1.50
C THR A 68 16.27 -14.89 1.55
N PRO A 69 16.87 -13.68 1.64
CA PRO A 69 16.12 -12.43 1.56
C PRO A 69 15.33 -12.33 0.25
N GLU A 70 15.91 -12.73 -0.86
CA GLU A 70 15.28 -12.67 -2.18
C GLU A 70 14.01 -13.54 -2.22
N SER A 71 14.06 -14.77 -1.71
CA SER A 71 12.90 -15.68 -1.73
C SER A 71 11.73 -15.14 -0.91
N LEU A 72 11.99 -14.54 0.25
CA LEU A 72 10.96 -13.94 1.10
C LEU A 72 10.37 -12.68 0.46
N TYR A 73 11.23 -11.83 -0.11
CA TYR A 73 10.78 -10.62 -0.78
C TYR A 73 9.94 -10.91 -2.03
N GLU A 74 10.37 -11.83 -2.88
CA GLU A 74 9.62 -12.26 -4.08
C GLU A 74 8.30 -12.95 -3.72
N TYR A 75 8.26 -13.71 -2.62
CA TYR A 75 6.99 -14.23 -2.10
C TYR A 75 6.02 -13.08 -1.78
N GLY A 76 6.48 -12.06 -1.06
CA GLY A 76 5.66 -10.88 -0.74
C GLY A 76 5.14 -10.18 -1.99
N LYS A 77 5.96 -10.01 -3.01
CA LYS A 77 5.56 -9.44 -4.30
C LYS A 77 4.52 -10.30 -5.02
N THR A 78 4.72 -11.61 -5.04
CA THR A 78 3.77 -12.55 -5.64
C THR A 78 2.43 -12.54 -4.92
N ALA A 79 2.45 -12.45 -3.59
CA ALA A 79 1.25 -12.31 -2.78
C ALA A 79 0.47 -11.02 -3.12
N LEU A 80 1.17 -9.89 -3.33
CA LEU A 80 0.54 -8.64 -3.80
C LEU A 80 -0.12 -8.82 -5.17
N LEU A 81 0.57 -9.44 -6.13
CA LEU A 81 0.02 -9.70 -7.47
C LEU A 81 -1.23 -10.58 -7.44
N ASN A 82 -1.28 -11.51 -6.49
CA ASN A 82 -2.42 -12.41 -6.27
C ASN A 82 -3.48 -11.80 -5.37
N LEU A 83 -3.38 -10.51 -5.02
CA LEU A 83 -4.28 -9.77 -4.13
C LEU A 83 -4.36 -10.37 -2.70
N ASN A 84 -3.39 -11.20 -2.33
CA ASN A 84 -3.28 -11.76 -0.99
C ASN A 84 -2.49 -10.79 -0.09
N TYR A 85 -3.16 -9.73 0.34
CA TYR A 85 -2.54 -8.63 1.07
C TYR A 85 -2.09 -9.00 2.47
N GLU A 86 -2.69 -10.02 3.08
CA GLU A 86 -2.29 -10.49 4.40
C GLU A 86 -0.94 -11.20 4.36
N ASP A 87 -0.78 -12.13 3.42
CA ASP A 87 0.50 -12.81 3.23
C ASP A 87 1.60 -11.85 2.77
N ALA A 88 1.24 -10.87 1.93
CA ALA A 88 2.18 -9.82 1.53
C ALA A 88 2.65 -8.99 2.73
N GLU A 89 1.73 -8.57 3.61
CA GLU A 89 2.05 -7.87 4.85
C GLU A 89 3.02 -8.69 5.72
N ASN A 90 2.68 -9.97 5.96
CA ASN A 90 3.49 -10.87 6.78
C ASN A 90 4.89 -11.08 6.19
N ALA A 91 4.97 -11.27 4.86
CA ALA A 91 6.23 -11.44 4.16
C ALA A 91 7.14 -10.21 4.27
N PHE A 92 6.61 -9.01 4.02
CA PHE A 92 7.42 -7.80 4.07
C PHE A 92 7.78 -7.40 5.50
N LYS A 93 6.89 -7.57 6.48
CA LYS A 93 7.23 -7.37 7.90
C LYS A 93 8.29 -8.36 8.35
N GLY A 94 8.14 -9.64 8.02
CA GLY A 94 9.14 -10.67 8.32
C GLY A 94 10.48 -10.42 7.63
N PHE A 95 10.47 -9.89 6.39
CA PHE A 95 11.68 -9.48 5.68
C PHE A 95 12.44 -8.37 6.44
N ILE A 96 11.72 -7.34 6.89
CA ILE A 96 12.29 -6.21 7.63
C ILE A 96 12.94 -6.69 8.94
N GLU A 97 12.29 -7.61 9.64
CA GLU A 97 12.75 -8.15 10.92
C GLU A 97 13.95 -9.08 10.75
N LYS A 98 13.88 -9.98 9.75
CA LYS A 98 14.92 -10.99 9.53
C LYS A 98 16.16 -10.43 8.83
N TYR A 99 15.98 -9.46 7.92
CA TYR A 99 17.06 -8.90 7.09
C TYR A 99 17.17 -7.37 7.22
N PRO A 100 17.34 -6.80 8.43
CA PRO A 100 17.23 -5.36 8.68
C PRO A 100 18.30 -4.49 8.00
N LYS A 101 19.36 -5.11 7.46
CA LYS A 101 20.45 -4.43 6.76
C LYS A 101 20.40 -4.59 5.23
N ASP A 102 19.40 -5.30 4.73
CA ASP A 102 19.24 -5.53 3.30
C ASP A 102 18.86 -4.23 2.57
N ASN A 103 19.32 -4.10 1.34
CA ASN A 103 19.06 -2.91 0.51
C ASN A 103 17.58 -2.76 0.13
N LEU A 104 16.79 -3.84 0.17
CA LEU A 104 15.37 -3.85 -0.12
C LEU A 104 14.48 -3.47 1.09
N VAL A 105 15.08 -3.25 2.26
CA VAL A 105 14.31 -2.87 3.47
C VAL A 105 13.45 -1.62 3.27
N PRO A 106 13.91 -0.54 2.61
CA PRO A 106 13.05 0.60 2.32
C PRO A 106 11.81 0.26 1.48
N GLU A 107 12.02 -0.55 0.45
CA GLU A 107 10.96 -1.06 -0.42
C GLU A 107 10.01 -2.00 0.36
N ALA A 108 10.54 -2.86 1.22
CA ALA A 108 9.74 -3.74 2.06
C ALA A 108 8.84 -2.96 3.03
N TYR A 109 9.34 -1.89 3.66
CA TYR A 109 8.51 -0.97 4.43
C TYR A 109 7.38 -0.35 3.59
N PHE A 110 7.69 0.08 2.38
CA PHE A 110 6.69 0.65 1.48
C PHE A 110 5.61 -0.38 1.12
N TRP A 111 5.98 -1.58 0.73
CA TRP A 111 5.04 -2.62 0.34
C TRP A 111 4.22 -3.18 1.50
N ALA A 112 4.80 -3.29 2.70
CA ALA A 112 4.05 -3.58 3.93
C ALA A 112 2.98 -2.49 4.17
N GLY A 113 3.34 -1.22 3.98
CA GLY A 113 2.41 -0.09 4.05
C GLY A 113 1.28 -0.19 3.02
N GLU A 114 1.58 -0.56 1.77
CA GLU A 114 0.58 -0.76 0.71
C GLU A 114 -0.39 -1.92 1.05
N SER A 115 0.14 -3.04 1.55
CA SER A 115 -0.66 -4.18 1.98
C SER A 115 -1.66 -3.81 3.09
N LEU A 116 -1.18 -3.08 4.09
CA LEU A 116 -1.99 -2.55 5.19
C LEU A 116 -3.02 -1.53 4.69
N PHE A 117 -2.61 -0.64 3.77
CA PHE A 117 -3.49 0.39 3.22
C PHE A 117 -4.69 -0.23 2.49
N VAL A 118 -4.48 -1.23 1.63
CA VAL A 118 -5.57 -1.91 0.91
C VAL A 118 -6.51 -2.65 1.88
N ARG A 119 -5.96 -3.18 2.98
CA ARG A 119 -6.75 -3.78 4.07
C ARG A 119 -7.41 -2.75 4.97
N GLN A 120 -7.36 -1.44 4.62
CA GLN A 120 -7.92 -0.32 5.38
C GLN A 120 -7.32 -0.11 6.79
N LYS A 121 -6.19 -0.73 7.07
CA LYS A 121 -5.42 -0.54 8.31
C LYS A 121 -4.57 0.75 8.19
N TYR A 122 -5.24 1.90 8.05
CA TYR A 122 -4.59 3.15 7.69
C TYR A 122 -3.57 3.64 8.71
N ASP A 123 -3.88 3.55 10.01
CA ASP A 123 -2.92 3.98 11.05
C ASP A 123 -1.63 3.16 11.02
N GLU A 124 -1.74 1.84 10.85
CA GLU A 124 -0.58 0.94 10.71
C GLU A 124 0.19 1.22 9.41
N SER A 125 -0.51 1.45 8.29
CA SER A 125 0.12 1.78 7.02
C SER A 125 0.96 3.06 7.09
N ILE A 126 0.44 4.10 7.80
CA ILE A 126 1.16 5.34 8.05
C ILE A 126 2.47 5.07 8.80
N LEU A 127 2.46 4.16 9.78
CA LEU A 127 3.68 3.81 10.52
C LEU A 127 4.73 3.18 9.60
N MET A 128 4.34 2.29 8.69
CA MET A 128 5.25 1.66 7.73
C MET A 128 5.84 2.70 6.76
N TYR A 129 5.01 3.54 6.14
CA TYR A 129 5.49 4.60 5.25
C TYR A 129 6.39 5.60 5.98
N ALA A 130 6.08 5.94 7.24
CA ALA A 130 6.88 6.85 8.04
C ALA A 130 8.30 6.32 8.30
N GLN A 131 8.51 4.99 8.40
CA GLN A 131 9.86 4.42 8.51
C GLN A 131 10.71 4.72 7.27
N VAL A 132 10.12 4.65 6.06
CA VAL A 132 10.82 4.99 4.82
C VAL A 132 11.31 6.45 4.87
N ILE A 133 10.43 7.39 5.22
CA ILE A 133 10.76 8.81 5.29
C ILE A 133 11.78 9.11 6.39
N LYS A 134 11.66 8.46 7.55
CA LYS A 134 12.52 8.69 8.70
C LYS A 134 13.94 8.16 8.50
N LYS A 135 14.05 6.92 8.02
CA LYS A 135 15.33 6.19 7.94
C LYS A 135 15.98 6.24 6.56
N TYR A 136 15.18 6.39 5.49
CA TYR A 136 15.62 6.20 4.10
C TYR A 136 15.22 7.37 3.20
N LYS A 137 15.46 8.61 3.65
CA LYS A 137 15.05 9.86 2.99
C LYS A 137 15.45 9.99 1.53
N LYS A 138 16.56 9.35 1.13
CA LYS A 138 17.10 9.39 -0.23
C LYS A 138 16.60 8.23 -1.12
N ASN A 139 15.83 7.29 -0.55
CA ASN A 139 15.28 6.19 -1.34
C ASN A 139 14.16 6.71 -2.24
N LYS A 140 14.05 6.14 -3.44
CA LYS A 140 13.02 6.47 -4.44
C LYS A 140 11.58 6.31 -3.90
N LYS A 141 11.36 5.45 -2.90
CA LYS A 141 10.04 5.27 -2.28
C LYS A 141 9.69 6.33 -1.24
N ALA A 142 10.63 7.23 -0.86
CA ALA A 142 10.38 8.19 0.20
C ALA A 142 9.31 9.24 -0.16
N SER A 143 9.34 9.81 -1.38
CA SER A 143 8.31 10.74 -1.84
C SER A 143 6.95 10.06 -1.97
N HIS A 144 6.90 8.85 -2.54
CA HIS A 144 5.68 8.04 -2.63
C HIS A 144 5.11 7.71 -1.26
N SER A 145 5.98 7.37 -0.28
CA SER A 145 5.55 7.11 1.10
C SER A 145 4.90 8.34 1.73
N LEU A 146 5.43 9.53 1.49
CA LEU A 146 4.84 10.77 2.01
C LEU A 146 3.47 11.06 1.37
N LEU A 147 3.32 10.82 0.07
CA LEU A 147 2.04 10.90 -0.63
C LEU A 147 1.02 9.91 -0.03
N LYS A 148 1.43 8.66 0.18
CA LYS A 148 0.55 7.62 0.75
C LYS A 148 0.13 7.93 2.19
N ILE A 149 1.01 8.54 2.99
CA ILE A 149 0.63 9.07 4.31
C ILE A 149 -0.48 10.11 4.19
N GLY A 150 -0.36 11.06 3.25
CA GLY A 150 -1.41 12.04 3.01
C GLY A 150 -2.75 11.40 2.68
N ILE A 151 -2.76 10.44 1.77
CA ILE A 151 -3.97 9.72 1.36
C ILE A 151 -4.55 8.88 2.53
N ALA A 152 -3.70 8.21 3.30
CA ALA A 152 -4.14 7.43 4.47
C ALA A 152 -4.76 8.33 5.56
N LEU A 153 -4.18 9.51 5.80
CA LEU A 153 -4.74 10.51 6.72
C LEU A 153 -6.09 11.03 6.25
N GLU A 154 -6.28 11.22 4.95
CA GLU A 154 -7.58 11.60 4.36
C GLU A 154 -8.63 10.53 4.61
N ASN A 155 -8.29 9.25 4.39
CA ASN A 155 -9.19 8.12 4.69
C ASN A 155 -9.56 8.03 6.20
N LEU A 156 -8.71 8.56 7.07
CA LEU A 156 -8.96 8.67 8.51
C LEU A 156 -9.72 9.96 8.89
N ASN A 157 -10.18 10.75 7.92
CA ASN A 157 -10.80 12.07 8.11
C ASN A 157 -9.90 13.08 8.87
N LYS A 158 -8.57 12.93 8.78
CA LYS A 158 -7.56 13.81 9.39
C LYS A 158 -7.06 14.83 8.35
N THR A 159 -7.98 15.57 7.71
CA THR A 159 -7.74 16.43 6.54
C THR A 159 -6.63 17.46 6.74
N ASP A 160 -6.57 18.12 7.90
CA ASP A 160 -5.50 19.10 8.19
C ASP A 160 -4.11 18.46 8.13
N LYS A 161 -3.96 17.28 8.76
CA LYS A 161 -2.70 16.52 8.74
C LYS A 161 -2.36 15.99 7.36
N ALA A 162 -3.38 15.59 6.58
CA ALA A 162 -3.21 15.18 5.20
C ALA A 162 -2.66 16.34 4.33
N CYS A 163 -3.27 17.52 4.42
CA CYS A 163 -2.79 18.72 3.74
C CYS A 163 -1.35 19.07 4.11
N ASP A 164 -0.99 18.97 5.39
CA ASP A 164 0.38 19.23 5.85
C ASP A 164 1.38 18.20 5.33
N ALA A 165 1.00 16.92 5.26
CA ALA A 165 1.84 15.89 4.69
C ALA A 165 2.07 16.14 3.19
N LEU A 166 1.02 16.46 2.43
CA LEU A 166 1.10 16.73 1.00
C LEU A 166 1.93 17.98 0.67
N LYS A 167 1.80 19.07 1.44
CA LYS A 167 2.62 20.27 1.29
C LYS A 167 4.12 19.98 1.48
N LYS A 168 4.47 19.01 2.33
CA LYS A 168 5.87 18.62 2.56
C LYS A 168 6.52 17.94 1.38
N ILE A 169 5.74 17.34 0.46
CA ILE A 169 6.30 16.65 -0.73
C ILE A 169 7.12 17.63 -1.55
N ASN A 170 6.54 18.75 -1.97
CA ASN A 170 7.22 19.75 -2.79
C ASN A 170 8.46 20.36 -2.09
N LYS A 171 8.42 20.45 -0.75
CA LYS A 171 9.54 20.97 0.01
C LYS A 171 10.70 19.98 0.17
N LEU A 172 10.38 18.69 0.37
CA LEU A 172 11.38 17.67 0.67
C LEU A 172 11.85 16.92 -0.58
N TYR A 173 11.01 16.86 -1.61
CA TYR A 173 11.23 16.10 -2.85
C TYR A 173 10.84 16.93 -4.09
N PRO A 174 11.52 18.06 -4.36
CA PRO A 174 11.08 19.03 -5.39
C PRO A 174 11.16 18.50 -6.83
N ASN A 175 11.84 17.38 -7.06
CA ASN A 175 12.05 16.80 -8.40
C ASN A 175 11.32 15.45 -8.60
N THR A 176 10.23 15.21 -7.88
CA THR A 176 9.44 13.96 -7.97
C THR A 176 8.05 14.20 -8.51
#